data_2d4a0a369b6d5b8a7bcd6c687edf43af
#
_entry.id   2d4a0a369b6d5b8a7bcd6c687edf43af
#
_cell.length_a   1.000
_cell.length_b   1.000
_cell.length_c   1.000
_cell.angle_alpha   90.00
_cell.angle_beta   90.00
_cell.angle_gamma   90.00
#
_symmetry.space_group_name_H-M   'P 1'
#
loop_
_entity.id
_entity.type
_entity.pdbx_description
1 polymer ?
#
loop_
_entity_poly.entity_id
_entity_poly.type
_entity_poly.pdbx_seq_one_letter_code
_entity_poly.pdbx_strand_id
1 'polypeptide(L)'
;MHHSESDTLKQTSTEPYVIGIIVEPDRLTCKHYLINRVLNYITSEATINHREVRILMGLRNPYEQTLARRLITLKHRYSNIYVELLISDNQFNKFSRWAKGISKCNYSDIISYADGYNVLHTYHPADFFRTLTLYVTQFCNEILYGIYHSWHTKLFHAITKCTSIQSISIFLDL
;
A
#
# COMPACT_ATOMS: atom_id res chain seq x y z
N MET A 1 34.06 35.73 27.12
CA MET A 1 33.39 34.42 27.24
C MET A 1 32.25 34.38 26.29
N HIS A 2 32.44 33.81 25.08
CA HIS A 2 31.37 33.61 24.11
C HIS A 2 30.95 32.17 24.19
N HIS A 3 29.72 31.94 24.70
CA HIS A 3 29.06 30.63 24.57
C HIS A 3 28.56 30.49 23.14
N SER A 4 29.18 29.58 22.42
CA SER A 4 28.70 29.09 21.12
C SER A 4 27.65 28.05 21.41
N GLU A 5 26.37 28.40 21.28
CA GLU A 5 25.28 27.43 21.21
C GLU A 5 25.38 26.71 19.87
N SER A 6 25.80 25.45 19.91
CA SER A 6 25.74 24.56 18.78
C SER A 6 24.29 24.12 18.61
N ASP A 7 23.59 24.80 17.71
CA ASP A 7 22.31 24.31 17.15
C ASP A 7 22.56 22.98 16.43
N THR A 8 22.28 21.90 17.15
CA THR A 8 22.17 20.57 16.55
C THR A 8 20.86 20.54 15.74
N LEU A 9 20.95 20.98 14.48
CA LEU A 9 19.93 20.71 13.47
C LEU A 9 19.71 19.21 13.42
N LYS A 10 18.60 18.75 14.01
CA LYS A 10 18.07 17.40 13.75
C LYS A 10 17.84 17.31 12.25
N GLN A 11 18.74 16.64 11.54
CA GLN A 11 18.50 16.17 10.18
C GLN A 11 17.25 15.28 10.24
N THR A 12 16.11 15.86 9.86
CA THR A 12 14.92 15.07 9.55
C THR A 12 15.28 14.19 8.36
N SER A 13 15.21 12.91 8.55
CA SER A 13 15.41 11.92 7.47
C SER A 13 14.53 12.33 6.28
N THR A 14 15.17 12.64 5.14
CA THR A 14 14.50 13.10 3.92
C THR A 14 13.88 11.93 3.13
N GLU A 15 14.06 10.71 3.60
CA GLU A 15 13.50 9.53 2.96
C GLU A 15 12.02 9.35 3.30
N PRO A 16 11.17 9.08 2.31
CA PRO A 16 9.75 8.85 2.52
C PRO A 16 9.52 7.61 3.39
N TYR A 17 8.51 7.65 4.24
CA TYR A 17 8.08 6.49 5.01
C TYR A 17 7.16 5.62 4.15
N VAL A 18 7.60 4.44 3.83
CA VAL A 18 6.91 3.55 2.90
C VAL A 18 6.05 2.54 3.66
N ILE A 19 4.74 2.57 3.42
CA ILE A 19 3.76 1.67 4.02
C ILE A 19 3.24 0.72 2.95
N GLY A 20 3.44 -0.58 3.15
CA GLY A 20 2.83 -1.62 2.34
C GLY A 20 1.42 -1.96 2.82
N ILE A 21 0.49 -2.20 1.90
CA ILE A 21 -0.86 -2.64 2.25
C ILE A 21 -1.17 -3.95 1.54
N ILE A 22 -1.46 -5.00 2.33
CA ILE A 22 -1.87 -6.31 1.84
C ILE A 22 -3.19 -6.69 2.50
N VAL A 23 -4.28 -6.58 1.76
CA VAL A 23 -5.62 -6.84 2.30
C VAL A 23 -6.39 -7.83 1.45
N GLU A 24 -6.89 -8.87 2.11
CA GLU A 24 -7.70 -9.92 1.54
C GLU A 24 -8.84 -10.27 2.51
N PRO A 25 -9.86 -9.40 2.60
CA PRO A 25 -10.94 -9.57 3.54
C PRO A 25 -11.86 -10.73 3.14
N ASP A 26 -12.42 -11.41 4.13
CA ASP A 26 -13.56 -12.30 3.92
C ASP A 26 -14.80 -11.52 3.46
N ARG A 27 -15.74 -12.25 2.85
CA ARG A 27 -17.04 -11.70 2.40
C ARG A 27 -17.88 -11.11 3.55
N LEU A 28 -17.70 -11.63 4.76
CA LEU A 28 -18.43 -11.24 5.97
C LEU A 28 -17.84 -10.05 6.71
N THR A 29 -16.60 -9.68 6.41
CA THR A 29 -15.90 -8.60 7.12
C THR A 29 -16.49 -7.25 6.75
N CYS A 30 -16.68 -6.37 7.75
CA CYS A 30 -17.16 -5.00 7.56
C CYS A 30 -16.12 -4.16 6.78
N LYS A 31 -16.26 -4.15 5.46
CA LYS A 31 -15.31 -3.49 4.53
C LYS A 31 -15.08 -2.02 4.84
N HIS A 32 -16.13 -1.30 5.23
CA HIS A 32 -16.02 0.13 5.55
C HIS A 32 -15.19 0.39 6.81
N TYR A 33 -15.31 -0.45 7.81
CA TYR A 33 -14.54 -0.32 9.05
C TYR A 33 -13.03 -0.47 8.78
N LEU A 34 -12.65 -1.51 8.03
CA LEU A 34 -11.25 -1.75 7.69
C LEU A 34 -10.65 -0.62 6.82
N ILE A 35 -11.41 -0.13 5.85
CA ILE A 35 -10.99 1.01 5.04
C ILE A 35 -10.74 2.23 5.92
N ASN A 36 -11.68 2.58 6.80
CA ASN A 36 -11.54 3.73 7.68
C ASN A 36 -10.34 3.58 8.64
N ARG A 37 -10.08 2.38 9.14
CA ARG A 37 -8.94 2.09 10.00
C ARG A 37 -7.61 2.34 9.28
N VAL A 38 -7.47 1.86 8.05
CA VAL A 38 -6.29 2.12 7.21
C VAL A 38 -6.14 3.61 6.93
N LEU A 39 -7.22 4.29 6.52
CA LEU A 39 -7.17 5.71 6.23
C LEU A 39 -6.78 6.56 7.45
N ASN A 40 -7.34 6.25 8.62
CA ASN A 40 -7.00 6.94 9.88
C ASN A 40 -5.53 6.74 10.25
N TYR A 41 -5.02 5.51 10.09
CA TYR A 41 -3.60 5.24 10.33
C TYR A 41 -2.70 6.06 9.43
N ILE A 42 -2.94 6.05 8.11
CA ILE A 42 -2.15 6.80 7.13
C ILE A 42 -2.24 8.31 7.38
N THR A 43 -3.43 8.80 7.69
CA THR A 43 -3.62 10.22 8.03
C THR A 43 -2.82 10.60 9.28
N SER A 44 -2.82 9.76 10.30
CA SER A 44 -2.03 9.97 11.52
C SER A 44 -0.54 10.06 11.21
N GLU A 45 -0.01 9.14 10.38
CA GLU A 45 1.39 9.16 9.97
C GLU A 45 1.77 10.44 9.21
N ALA A 46 0.90 10.88 8.30
CA ALA A 46 1.14 12.08 7.50
C ALA A 46 1.00 13.38 8.29
N THR A 47 0.09 13.45 9.28
CA THR A 47 -0.22 14.69 10.01
C THR A 47 0.51 14.81 11.33
N ILE A 48 0.54 13.75 12.16
CA ILE A 48 1.15 13.78 13.48
C ILE A 48 2.67 13.67 13.37
N ASN A 49 3.15 12.77 12.53
CA ASN A 49 4.57 12.55 12.36
C ASN A 49 5.19 13.49 11.29
N HIS A 50 4.38 14.31 10.61
CA HIS A 50 4.81 15.32 9.62
C HIS A 50 5.80 14.77 8.59
N ARG A 51 5.63 13.52 8.16
CA ARG A 51 6.53 12.88 7.20
C ARG A 51 5.85 12.62 5.86
N GLU A 52 6.65 12.51 4.82
CA GLU A 52 6.19 12.01 3.54
C GLU A 52 5.82 10.53 3.69
N VAL A 53 4.61 10.16 3.30
CA VAL A 53 4.09 8.78 3.36
C VAL A 53 3.86 8.28 1.94
N ARG A 54 4.57 7.23 1.58
CA ARG A 54 4.39 6.53 0.31
C ARG A 54 3.71 5.19 0.55
N ILE A 55 2.63 4.93 -0.15
CA ILE A 55 1.80 3.75 0.00
C ILE A 55 2.02 2.82 -1.18
N LEU A 56 2.38 1.56 -0.91
CA LEU A 56 2.48 0.50 -1.91
C LEU A 56 1.33 -0.50 -1.71
N MET A 57 0.49 -0.71 -2.73
CA MET A 57 -0.63 -1.63 -2.62
C MET A 57 -1.01 -2.29 -3.95
N GLY A 58 -1.62 -3.47 -3.88
CA GLY A 58 -2.19 -4.16 -5.03
C GLY A 58 -3.58 -3.65 -5.44
N LEU A 59 -4.09 -4.20 -6.56
CA LEU A 59 -5.46 -4.00 -7.03
C LEU A 59 -6.16 -5.36 -7.31
N ARG A 60 -5.88 -6.39 -6.52
CA ARG A 60 -6.30 -7.78 -6.80
C ARG A 60 -7.81 -7.99 -6.68
N ASN A 61 -8.43 -7.29 -5.80
CA ASN A 61 -9.83 -7.51 -5.44
C ASN A 61 -10.59 -6.18 -5.33
N PRO A 62 -11.95 -6.21 -5.33
CA PRO A 62 -12.76 -5.01 -5.22
C PRO A 62 -12.53 -4.18 -3.95
N TYR A 63 -12.06 -4.83 -2.88
CA TYR A 63 -11.73 -4.13 -1.64
C TYR A 63 -10.47 -3.25 -1.82
N GLU A 64 -9.40 -3.82 -2.37
CA GLU A 64 -8.17 -3.06 -2.68
C GLU A 64 -8.47 -1.92 -3.65
N GLN A 65 -9.32 -2.14 -4.65
CA GLN A 65 -9.74 -1.07 -5.57
C GLN A 65 -10.52 0.06 -4.86
N THR A 66 -11.39 -0.29 -3.93
CA THR A 66 -12.13 0.71 -3.14
C THR A 66 -11.21 1.49 -2.21
N LEU A 67 -10.29 0.80 -1.54
CA LEU A 67 -9.28 1.42 -0.68
C LEU A 67 -8.37 2.35 -1.49
N ALA A 68 -7.89 1.92 -2.66
CA ALA A 68 -7.07 2.74 -3.52
C ALA A 68 -7.76 4.05 -3.95
N ARG A 69 -9.05 3.99 -4.33
CA ARG A 69 -9.84 5.21 -4.63
C ARG A 69 -9.93 6.15 -3.44
N ARG A 70 -10.12 5.62 -2.23
CA ARG A 70 -10.16 6.42 -1.01
C ARG A 70 -8.81 7.06 -0.69
N LEU A 71 -7.71 6.33 -0.88
CA LEU A 71 -6.35 6.85 -0.70
C LEU A 71 -6.02 7.94 -1.72
N ILE A 72 -6.40 7.77 -2.98
CA ILE A 72 -6.28 8.81 -4.01
C ILE A 72 -7.09 10.06 -3.63
N THR A 73 -8.28 9.89 -3.07
CA THR A 73 -9.06 11.03 -2.55
C THR A 73 -8.35 11.69 -1.36
N LEU A 74 -7.72 10.91 -0.50
CA LEU A 74 -6.99 11.40 0.68
C LEU A 74 -5.77 12.24 0.27
N LYS A 75 -5.02 11.84 -0.75
CA LYS A 75 -3.86 12.59 -1.23
C LYS A 75 -4.21 13.99 -1.75
N HIS A 76 -5.43 14.22 -2.22
CA HIS A 76 -5.87 15.57 -2.58
C HIS A 76 -6.03 16.51 -1.39
N ARG A 77 -6.11 15.97 -0.17
CA ARG A 77 -6.18 16.74 1.08
C ARG A 77 -4.81 16.87 1.76
N TYR A 78 -3.93 15.90 1.53
CA TYR A 78 -2.61 15.80 2.17
C TYR A 78 -1.54 15.64 1.10
N SER A 79 -0.82 16.70 0.79
CA SER A 79 0.17 16.75 -0.28
C SER A 79 1.42 15.89 -0.04
N ASN A 80 1.58 15.38 1.18
CA ASN A 80 2.66 14.49 1.60
C ASN A 80 2.27 12.99 1.57
N ILE A 81 1.13 12.65 0.96
CA ILE A 81 0.70 11.26 0.73
C ILE A 81 0.82 10.91 -0.75
N TYR A 82 1.51 9.83 -1.04
CA TYR A 82 1.72 9.28 -2.39
C TYR A 82 1.20 7.85 -2.47
N VAL A 83 0.55 7.50 -3.57
CA VAL A 83 -0.04 6.17 -3.79
C VAL A 83 0.59 5.54 -5.02
N GLU A 84 1.32 4.46 -4.82
CA GLU A 84 1.90 3.63 -5.88
C GLU A 84 1.22 2.27 -5.91
N LEU A 85 0.91 1.81 -7.10
CA LEU A 85 0.19 0.57 -7.31
C LEU A 85 1.12 -0.55 -7.76
N LEU A 86 0.86 -1.73 -7.25
CA LEU A 86 1.52 -2.97 -7.66
C LEU A 86 0.52 -3.80 -8.45
N ILE A 87 0.71 -3.88 -9.76
CA ILE A 87 -0.23 -4.52 -10.69
C ILE A 87 0.39 -5.71 -11.40
N SER A 88 -0.43 -6.70 -11.75
CA SER A 88 0.02 -7.85 -12.54
C SER A 88 0.10 -7.51 -14.02
N ASP A 89 0.83 -8.35 -14.79
CA ASP A 89 0.88 -8.26 -16.27
C ASP A 89 -0.52 -8.22 -16.90
N ASN A 90 -1.44 -9.03 -16.39
CA ASN A 90 -2.82 -9.06 -16.91
C ASN A 90 -3.55 -7.73 -16.65
N GLN A 91 -3.36 -7.13 -15.48
CA GLN A 91 -3.95 -5.82 -15.16
C GLN A 91 -3.34 -4.72 -16.03
N PHE A 92 -2.02 -4.73 -16.21
CA PHE A 92 -1.33 -3.81 -17.11
C PHE A 92 -1.81 -3.94 -18.55
N ASN A 93 -1.93 -5.16 -19.06
CA ASN A 93 -2.43 -5.39 -20.41
C ASN A 93 -3.86 -4.89 -20.62
N LYS A 94 -4.75 -5.09 -19.65
CA LYS A 94 -6.13 -4.56 -19.67
C LYS A 94 -6.13 -3.03 -19.66
N PHE A 95 -5.32 -2.41 -18.82
CA PHE A 95 -5.17 -0.96 -18.76
C PHE A 95 -4.62 -0.39 -20.06
N SER A 96 -3.57 -0.98 -20.63
CA SER A 96 -2.97 -0.54 -21.91
C SER A 96 -3.96 -0.63 -23.07
N ARG A 97 -4.80 -1.67 -23.12
CA ARG A 97 -5.87 -1.80 -24.13
C ARG A 97 -6.96 -0.76 -23.93
N TRP A 98 -7.31 -0.43 -22.68
CA TRP A 98 -8.24 0.65 -22.37
C TRP A 98 -7.68 2.01 -22.83
N ALA A 99 -6.43 2.31 -22.54
CA ALA A 99 -5.78 3.56 -22.95
C ALA A 99 -5.76 3.75 -24.48
N LYS A 100 -5.79 2.64 -25.24
CA LYS A 100 -5.93 2.63 -26.70
C LYS A 100 -7.40 2.61 -27.19
N GLY A 101 -8.37 2.70 -26.30
CA GLY A 101 -9.80 2.66 -26.65
C GLY A 101 -10.34 1.28 -27.07
N ILE A 102 -9.58 0.19 -26.80
CA ILE A 102 -9.92 -1.15 -27.30
C ILE A 102 -10.86 -1.91 -26.34
N SER A 103 -10.78 -1.66 -25.03
CA SER A 103 -11.52 -2.43 -24.03
C SER A 103 -11.91 -1.59 -22.82
N LYS A 104 -12.89 -2.07 -22.02
CA LYS A 104 -13.20 -1.49 -20.72
C LYS A 104 -12.21 -1.97 -19.64
N CYS A 105 -11.88 -1.08 -18.71
CA CYS A 105 -11.04 -1.39 -17.54
C CYS A 105 -11.64 -0.75 -16.30
N ASN A 106 -12.10 -1.56 -15.35
CA ASN A 106 -12.82 -1.10 -14.14
C ASN A 106 -11.95 -0.38 -13.11
N TYR A 107 -10.65 -0.36 -13.30
CA TYR A 107 -9.65 0.28 -12.43
C TYR A 107 -8.77 1.29 -13.17
N SER A 108 -9.19 1.68 -14.38
CA SER A 108 -8.45 2.66 -15.19
C SER A 108 -8.32 4.01 -14.49
N ASP A 109 -9.37 4.44 -13.80
CA ASP A 109 -9.38 5.63 -12.95
C ASP A 109 -8.33 5.56 -11.85
N ILE A 110 -8.23 4.41 -11.18
CA ILE A 110 -7.27 4.21 -10.08
C ILE A 110 -5.84 4.35 -10.61
N ILE A 111 -5.50 3.63 -11.70
CA ILE A 111 -4.15 3.68 -12.27
C ILE A 111 -3.82 5.08 -12.80
N SER A 112 -4.79 5.78 -13.41
CA SER A 112 -4.59 7.11 -13.97
C SER A 112 -4.36 8.21 -12.92
N TYR A 113 -4.90 8.06 -11.72
CA TYR A 113 -4.79 9.06 -10.64
C TYR A 113 -3.79 8.68 -9.54
N ALA A 114 -3.24 7.48 -9.57
CA ALA A 114 -2.11 7.10 -8.72
C ALA A 114 -0.84 7.89 -9.09
N ASP A 115 0.11 7.99 -8.18
CA ASP A 115 1.38 8.68 -8.40
C ASP A 115 2.35 7.84 -9.25
N GLY A 116 2.13 6.53 -9.26
CA GLY A 116 2.88 5.59 -10.07
C GLY A 116 2.32 4.18 -9.99
N TYR A 117 2.87 3.31 -10.81
CA TYR A 117 2.61 1.88 -10.71
C TYR A 117 3.84 1.06 -11.14
N ASN A 118 3.98 -0.11 -10.51
CA ASN A 118 4.99 -1.11 -10.88
C ASN A 118 4.29 -2.39 -11.34
N VAL A 119 4.74 -2.93 -12.46
CA VAL A 119 4.23 -4.21 -12.97
C VAL A 119 5.03 -5.34 -12.36
N LEU A 120 4.36 -6.18 -11.58
CA LEU A 120 4.97 -7.37 -11.00
C LEU A 120 4.79 -8.55 -11.97
N HIS A 121 5.89 -8.92 -12.60
CA HIS A 121 5.91 -10.04 -13.55
C HIS A 121 5.84 -11.38 -12.80
N THR A 122 4.88 -12.21 -13.18
CA THR A 122 4.70 -13.55 -12.62
C THR A 122 4.47 -14.58 -13.72
N TYR A 123 5.10 -15.74 -13.60
CA TYR A 123 4.87 -16.83 -14.55
C TYR A 123 3.45 -17.39 -14.47
N HIS A 124 2.87 -17.39 -13.27
CA HIS A 124 1.51 -17.86 -13.05
C HIS A 124 0.71 -16.85 -12.21
N PRO A 125 -0.56 -16.58 -12.54
CA PRO A 125 -1.40 -15.64 -11.78
C PRO A 125 -1.51 -15.94 -10.28
N ALA A 126 -1.44 -17.24 -9.90
CA ALA A 126 -1.45 -17.66 -8.50
C ALA A 126 -0.22 -17.19 -7.70
N ASP A 127 0.90 -16.90 -8.38
CA ASP A 127 2.13 -16.46 -7.74
C ASP A 127 2.11 -14.95 -7.39
N PHE A 128 1.12 -14.22 -7.90
CA PHE A 128 1.08 -12.78 -7.71
C PHE A 128 1.03 -12.36 -6.24
N PHE A 129 0.29 -13.07 -5.39
CA PHE A 129 0.25 -12.79 -3.95
C PHE A 129 1.63 -12.94 -3.30
N ARG A 130 2.35 -14.00 -3.64
CA ARG A 130 3.72 -14.23 -3.17
C ARG A 130 4.67 -13.11 -3.63
N THR A 131 4.62 -12.78 -4.92
CA THR A 131 5.47 -11.74 -5.51
C THR A 131 5.17 -10.36 -4.90
N LEU A 132 3.88 -10.03 -4.73
CA LEU A 132 3.44 -8.82 -4.04
C LEU A 132 3.98 -8.76 -2.61
N THR A 133 3.84 -9.84 -1.85
CA THR A 133 4.33 -9.89 -0.46
C THR A 133 5.84 -9.71 -0.39
N LEU A 134 6.60 -10.39 -1.24
CA LEU A 134 8.06 -10.24 -1.32
C LEU A 134 8.47 -8.81 -1.68
N TYR A 135 7.80 -8.20 -2.66
CA TYR A 135 8.07 -6.84 -3.06
C TYR A 135 7.84 -5.85 -1.90
N VAL A 136 6.67 -5.95 -1.27
CA VAL A 136 6.31 -5.07 -0.15
C VAL A 136 7.26 -5.25 1.04
N THR A 137 7.66 -6.48 1.38
CA THR A 137 8.63 -6.73 2.46
C THR A 137 10.04 -6.19 2.17
N GLN A 138 10.39 -6.04 0.90
CA GLN A 138 11.70 -5.51 0.49
C GLN A 138 11.75 -3.97 0.50
N PHE A 139 10.65 -3.30 0.16
CA PHE A 139 10.65 -1.86 -0.10
C PHE A 139 9.88 -1.03 0.93
N CYS A 140 9.19 -1.65 1.88
CA CYS A 140 8.43 -0.92 2.90
C CYS A 140 9.15 -0.85 4.24
N ASN A 141 8.88 0.23 4.97
CA ASN A 141 9.25 0.36 6.38
C ASN A 141 8.30 -0.44 7.27
N GLU A 142 7.05 -0.54 6.84
CA GLU A 142 5.96 -1.17 7.59
C GLU A 142 4.92 -1.77 6.66
N ILE A 143 4.21 -2.80 7.12
CA ILE A 143 3.12 -3.44 6.39
C ILE A 143 1.84 -3.44 7.23
N LEU A 144 0.78 -2.85 6.69
CA LEU A 144 -0.58 -3.04 7.17
C LEU A 144 -1.20 -4.25 6.47
N TYR A 145 -1.59 -5.25 7.23
CA TYR A 145 -2.14 -6.46 6.63
C TYR A 145 -3.47 -6.89 7.23
N GLY A 146 -4.33 -7.44 6.38
CA GLY A 146 -5.59 -8.04 6.77
C GLY A 146 -5.90 -9.20 5.84
N ILE A 147 -5.42 -10.41 6.16
CA ILE A 147 -5.50 -11.58 5.31
C ILE A 147 -6.37 -12.62 5.99
N TYR A 148 -7.47 -13.01 5.33
CA TYR A 148 -8.40 -13.99 5.85
C TYR A 148 -8.05 -15.44 5.47
N HIS A 149 -7.57 -15.67 4.25
CA HIS A 149 -7.25 -17.01 3.79
C HIS A 149 -6.06 -17.63 4.52
N SER A 150 -6.27 -18.74 5.21
CA SER A 150 -5.27 -19.40 6.05
C SER A 150 -3.95 -19.71 5.33
N TRP A 151 -4.01 -20.06 4.03
CA TRP A 151 -2.80 -20.32 3.24
C TRP A 151 -2.00 -19.03 2.97
N HIS A 152 -2.67 -17.97 2.56
CA HIS A 152 -2.04 -16.66 2.35
C HIS A 152 -1.48 -16.09 3.65
N THR A 153 -2.19 -16.27 4.76
CA THR A 153 -1.72 -15.87 6.10
C THR A 153 -0.43 -16.61 6.47
N LYS A 154 -0.38 -17.93 6.27
CA LYS A 154 0.83 -18.72 6.52
C LYS A 154 2.00 -18.26 5.65
N LEU A 155 1.77 -18.05 4.35
CA LEU A 155 2.78 -17.57 3.43
C LEU A 155 3.28 -16.16 3.80
N PHE A 156 2.36 -15.25 4.13
CA PHE A 156 2.70 -13.91 4.59
C PHE A 156 3.59 -13.95 5.83
N HIS A 157 3.21 -14.69 6.86
CA HIS A 157 4.01 -14.81 8.08
C HIS A 157 5.36 -15.51 7.84
N ALA A 158 5.43 -16.48 6.94
CA ALA A 158 6.70 -17.12 6.59
C ALA A 158 7.67 -16.12 5.93
N ILE A 159 7.17 -15.26 5.05
CA ILE A 159 7.97 -14.23 4.38
C ILE A 159 8.38 -13.15 5.38
N THR A 160 7.44 -12.58 6.14
CA THR A 160 7.72 -11.47 7.06
C THR A 160 8.61 -11.88 8.23
N LYS A 161 8.54 -13.14 8.69
CA LYS A 161 9.43 -13.68 9.73
C LYS A 161 10.90 -13.68 9.32
N CYS A 162 11.19 -13.77 8.03
CA CYS A 162 12.55 -13.74 7.51
C CYS A 162 13.08 -12.30 7.32
N THR A 163 12.27 -11.31 7.57
CA THR A 163 12.62 -9.89 7.44
C THR A 163 12.40 -9.21 8.79
N SER A 164 13.10 -8.12 9.03
CA SER A 164 12.92 -7.30 10.25
C SER A 164 11.78 -6.26 10.09
N ILE A 165 10.92 -6.44 9.11
CA ILE A 165 9.86 -5.47 8.82
C ILE A 165 8.77 -5.49 9.90
N GLN A 166 8.34 -4.33 10.32
CA GLN A 166 7.18 -4.18 11.19
C GLN A 166 5.90 -4.52 10.41
N SER A 167 5.05 -5.37 10.98
CA SER A 167 3.77 -5.72 10.40
C SER A 167 2.64 -5.51 11.41
N ILE A 168 1.60 -4.77 11.02
CA ILE A 168 0.45 -4.45 11.85
C ILE A 168 -0.80 -5.11 11.25
N SER A 169 -1.45 -5.96 12.05
CA SER A 169 -2.75 -6.52 11.67
C SER A 169 -3.85 -5.46 11.79
N ILE A 170 -4.62 -5.27 10.73
CA ILE A 170 -5.78 -4.38 10.74
C ILE A 170 -7.06 -5.06 11.24
N PHE A 171 -7.02 -6.37 11.53
CA PHE A 171 -8.15 -7.14 12.09
C PHE A 171 -8.13 -7.24 13.62
N LEU A 172 -7.04 -6.89 14.29
CA LEU A 172 -6.95 -6.97 15.74
C LEU A 172 -7.91 -5.95 16.35
N ASP A 173 -8.82 -6.43 17.21
CA ASP A 173 -9.88 -5.75 17.97
C ASP A 173 -11.30 -5.85 17.36
N LEU A 174 -11.65 -7.00 16.76
CA LEU A 174 -13.05 -7.40 16.55
C LEU A 174 -13.47 -8.39 17.61
#